data_33e84e34757bf38e7741040fca675133
#
_entry.id   33e84e34757bf38e7741040fca675133
#
_cell.length_a   1.000
_cell.length_b   1.000
_cell.length_c   1.000
_cell.angle_alpha   90.00
_cell.angle_beta   90.00
_cell.angle_gamma   90.00
#
_symmetry.space_group_name_H-M   'P 1'
#
loop_
_entity.id
_entity.type
_entity.pdbx_description
1 polymer ?
#
loop_
_entity_poly.entity_id
_entity_poly.type
_entity_poly.pdbx_seq_one_letter_code
_entity_poly.pdbx_strand_id
1 'polypeptide(L)'
;MGDTGIGLLERYVVLRERCGGDERVVVLERRAAGLLVYYGTRGEQTSEAFGSAWRVSCVRLGEEREVGLVCALHGESSAGLADAIRSYFSQSDTELSDLLDLMDGAGIPYAYACADEGGIVCREEAGAIAS
;
A
#
# COMPACT_ATOMS: atom_id res chain seq x y z
N MET A 1 21.24 18.03 5.26
CA MET A 1 20.54 16.85 5.50
C MET A 1 19.14 16.88 4.89
N GLY A 2 18.87 15.96 4.06
CA GLY A 2 17.56 15.93 3.45
C GLY A 2 16.50 15.48 4.42
N ASP A 3 15.29 15.86 4.14
CA ASP A 3 14.16 15.43 4.95
C ASP A 3 13.70 14.05 4.60
N THR A 4 14.31 13.44 3.60
CA THR A 4 13.85 12.15 3.10
C THR A 4 13.87 11.07 4.15
N GLY A 5 14.80 11.11 5.07
CA GLY A 5 14.85 10.12 6.15
C GLY A 5 14.07 10.52 7.38
N ILE A 6 13.64 11.78 7.45
CA ILE A 6 12.97 12.29 8.63
C ILE A 6 11.56 11.74 8.67
N GLY A 7 11.20 11.14 9.79
CA GLY A 7 9.90 10.54 9.96
C GLY A 7 9.85 9.07 9.59
N LEU A 8 10.85 8.54 8.89
CA LEU A 8 10.90 7.11 8.60
C LEU A 8 11.42 6.38 9.83
N LEU A 9 10.58 5.58 10.45
CA LEU A 9 10.93 4.80 11.63
C LEU A 9 11.29 3.37 11.27
N GLU A 10 10.53 2.75 10.37
CA GLU A 10 10.74 1.37 9.96
C GLU A 10 10.29 1.19 8.53
N ARG A 11 10.90 0.25 7.84
CA ARG A 11 10.54 -0.10 6.47
C ARG A 11 10.70 -1.59 6.26
N TYR A 12 9.66 -2.21 5.72
CA TYR A 12 9.66 -3.65 5.45
C TYR A 12 9.28 -3.90 4.00
N VAL A 13 10.08 -4.68 3.28
CA VAL A 13 9.65 -5.23 2.01
C VAL A 13 8.82 -6.45 2.37
N VAL A 14 7.50 -6.28 2.32
CA VAL A 14 6.57 -7.31 2.78
C VAL A 14 6.49 -8.45 1.79
N LEU A 15 6.51 -8.12 0.51
CA LEU A 15 6.33 -9.11 -0.55
C LEU A 15 7.04 -8.63 -1.81
N ARG A 16 7.71 -9.55 -2.49
CA ARG A 16 8.28 -9.30 -3.81
C ARG A 16 8.14 -10.57 -4.61
N GLU A 17 7.47 -10.49 -5.76
CA GLU A 17 7.26 -11.67 -6.56
C GLU A 17 7.10 -11.32 -8.03
N ARG A 18 7.23 -12.32 -8.88
CA ARG A 18 6.97 -12.19 -10.30
C ARG A 18 5.62 -12.78 -10.62
N CYS A 19 4.83 -12.05 -11.41
CA CYS A 19 3.52 -12.48 -11.84
C CYS A 19 3.50 -12.39 -13.35
N GLY A 20 3.72 -13.50 -14.04
CA GLY A 20 3.87 -13.50 -15.47
C GLY A 20 5.15 -12.77 -15.86
N GLY A 21 5.03 -11.76 -16.71
CA GLY A 21 6.16 -10.94 -17.12
C GLY A 21 6.45 -9.77 -16.21
N ASP A 22 5.65 -9.57 -15.18
CA ASP A 22 5.76 -8.41 -14.32
C ASP A 22 6.32 -8.76 -12.95
N GLU A 23 6.90 -7.75 -12.31
CA GLU A 23 7.32 -7.83 -10.92
C GLU A 23 6.37 -7.01 -10.07
N ARG A 24 6.01 -7.55 -8.91
CA ARG A 24 5.15 -6.90 -7.94
C ARG A 24 5.88 -6.80 -6.61
N VAL A 25 5.80 -5.64 -5.97
CA VAL A 25 6.41 -5.44 -4.66
C VAL A 25 5.44 -4.70 -3.76
N VAL A 26 5.37 -5.13 -2.50
CA VAL A 26 4.58 -4.48 -1.47
C VAL A 26 5.52 -4.10 -0.35
N VAL A 27 5.47 -2.83 0.05
CA VAL A 27 6.34 -2.29 1.11
C VAL A 27 5.48 -1.61 2.16
N LEU A 28 5.79 -1.89 3.42
CA LEU A 28 5.18 -1.20 4.54
C LEU A 28 6.22 -0.26 5.14
N GLU A 29 5.85 1.00 5.33
CA GLU A 29 6.69 1.96 6.04
C GLU A 29 5.95 2.48 7.25
N ARG A 30 6.67 2.60 8.34
CA ARG A 30 6.16 3.22 9.55
C ARG A 30 6.90 4.55 9.68
N ARG A 31 6.14 5.64 9.66
CA ARG A 31 6.71 6.99 9.73
C ARG A 31 6.09 7.74 10.89
N ALA A 32 6.70 8.86 11.25
CA ALA A 32 6.15 9.72 12.30
C ALA A 32 4.74 10.20 11.95
N ALA A 33 4.47 10.39 10.66
CA ALA A 33 3.17 10.87 10.20
C ALA A 33 2.11 9.75 10.06
N GLY A 34 2.50 8.49 10.23
CA GLY A 34 1.57 7.37 10.12
C GLY A 34 2.16 6.19 9.37
N LEU A 35 1.28 5.34 8.89
CA LEU A 35 1.65 4.12 8.18
C LEU A 35 1.46 4.33 6.68
N LEU A 36 2.38 3.80 5.89
CA LEU A 36 2.29 3.85 4.43
C LEU A 36 2.45 2.44 3.88
N VAL A 37 1.56 2.08 2.96
CA VAL A 37 1.66 0.82 2.24
C VAL A 37 1.85 1.17 0.78
N TYR A 38 2.96 0.70 0.21
CA TYR A 38 3.27 0.91 -1.20
C TYR A 38 3.03 -0.40 -1.95
N TYR A 39 2.43 -0.27 -3.12
CA TYR A 39 2.18 -1.37 -4.02
C TYR A 39 2.74 -0.97 -5.38
N GLY A 40 3.78 -1.64 -5.80
CA GLY A 40 4.44 -1.31 -7.05
C GLY A 40 4.40 -2.47 -8.04
N THR A 41 4.21 -2.16 -9.31
CA THR A 41 4.31 -3.14 -10.39
C THR A 41 5.15 -2.55 -11.51
N ARG A 42 5.83 -3.42 -12.23
CA ARG A 42 6.56 -3.02 -13.43
C ARG A 42 6.69 -4.20 -14.36
N GLY A 43 6.73 -3.91 -15.66
CA GLY A 43 6.89 -4.92 -16.68
C GLY A 43 5.94 -4.68 -17.83
N GLU A 44 5.80 -5.71 -18.67
CA GLU A 44 5.05 -5.64 -19.89
C GLU A 44 3.54 -5.43 -19.65
N GLN A 45 3.00 -6.17 -18.70
CA GLN A 45 1.57 -6.07 -18.39
C GLN A 45 1.24 -4.70 -17.82
N THR A 46 2.13 -4.17 -16.98
CA THR A 46 1.96 -2.82 -16.43
C THR A 46 1.97 -1.80 -17.57
N SER A 47 2.87 -1.97 -18.51
CA SER A 47 2.98 -1.07 -19.66
C SER A 47 1.71 -1.11 -20.50
N GLU A 48 1.16 -2.29 -20.75
CA GLU A 48 -0.07 -2.43 -21.52
C GLU A 48 -1.27 -1.84 -20.81
N ALA A 49 -1.35 -2.06 -19.51
CA ALA A 49 -2.52 -1.62 -18.75
C ALA A 49 -2.52 -0.11 -18.46
N PHE A 50 -1.35 0.48 -18.25
CA PHE A 50 -1.26 1.86 -17.77
C PHE A 50 -0.44 2.78 -18.67
N GLY A 51 0.15 2.25 -19.72
CA GLY A 51 0.99 3.08 -20.61
C GLY A 51 2.31 3.48 -19.99
N SER A 52 2.74 2.80 -18.94
CA SER A 52 3.98 3.11 -18.23
C SER A 52 4.66 1.82 -17.82
N ALA A 53 5.98 1.77 -17.89
CA ALA A 53 6.73 0.57 -17.56
C ALA A 53 6.64 0.20 -16.09
N TRP A 54 6.33 1.16 -15.23
CA TRP A 54 6.13 0.91 -13.81
C TRP A 54 5.04 1.81 -13.25
N ARG A 55 4.43 1.37 -12.16
CA ARG A 55 3.42 2.15 -11.46
C ARG A 55 3.52 1.83 -9.97
N VAL A 56 3.47 2.86 -9.14
CA VAL A 56 3.50 2.72 -7.69
C VAL A 56 2.29 3.40 -7.11
N SER A 57 1.58 2.68 -6.26
CA SER A 57 0.46 3.23 -5.53
C SER A 57 0.80 3.21 -4.05
N CYS A 58 0.32 4.20 -3.33
CA CYS A 58 0.60 4.33 -1.91
C CYS A 58 -0.68 4.67 -1.17
N VAL A 59 -0.91 4.00 -0.06
CA VAL A 59 -1.98 4.35 0.84
C VAL A 59 -1.38 4.74 2.19
N ARG A 60 -1.86 5.84 2.75
CA ARG A 60 -1.40 6.34 4.04
C ARG A 60 -2.56 6.35 5.03
N LEU A 61 -2.32 5.90 6.24
CA LEU A 61 -3.32 5.93 7.29
C LEU A 61 -2.65 6.27 8.61
N GLY A 62 -3.45 6.76 9.56
CA GLY A 62 -2.94 7.11 10.88
C GLY A 62 -2.47 5.87 11.62
N GLU A 63 -1.44 6.04 12.44
CA GLU A 63 -0.89 4.93 13.21
C GLU A 63 -1.93 4.32 14.15
N GLU A 64 -2.86 5.11 14.63
CA GLU A 64 -3.91 4.63 15.52
C GLU A 64 -4.87 3.65 14.82
N ARG A 65 -4.78 3.54 13.50
CA ARG A 65 -5.63 2.62 12.72
C ARG A 65 -4.99 1.25 12.53
N GLU A 66 -3.79 1.06 13.03
CA GLU A 66 -3.06 -0.19 12.81
C GLU A 66 -3.83 -1.42 13.26
N VAL A 67 -4.35 -1.41 14.49
CA VAL A 67 -5.08 -2.55 15.02
C VAL A 67 -6.32 -2.83 14.18
N GLY A 68 -7.05 -1.79 13.80
CA GLY A 68 -8.22 -1.94 12.97
C GLY A 68 -7.90 -2.56 11.61
N LEU A 69 -6.76 -2.16 11.03
CA LEU A 69 -6.36 -2.71 9.75
C LEU A 69 -5.96 -4.20 9.88
N VAL A 70 -5.22 -4.55 10.93
CA VAL A 70 -4.87 -5.95 11.17
C VAL A 70 -6.15 -6.80 11.30
N CYS A 71 -7.12 -6.31 12.03
CA CYS A 71 -8.40 -7.03 12.19
C CYS A 71 -9.13 -7.16 10.85
N ALA A 72 -9.16 -6.08 10.05
CA ALA A 72 -9.82 -6.11 8.75
C ALA A 72 -9.14 -7.09 7.79
N LEU A 73 -7.83 -7.26 7.92
CA LEU A 73 -7.07 -8.20 7.11
C LEU A 73 -7.21 -9.64 7.63
N HIS A 74 -8.01 -9.86 8.67
CA HIS A 74 -8.16 -11.15 9.32
C HIS A 74 -6.85 -11.68 9.91
N GLY A 75 -5.95 -10.77 10.24
CA GLY A 75 -4.70 -11.12 10.89
C GLY A 75 -4.87 -11.26 12.38
N GLU A 76 -3.94 -11.97 13.01
CA GLU A 76 -3.90 -12.04 14.46
C GLU A 76 -3.11 -10.86 14.97
N SER A 77 -3.57 -10.23 16.02
CA SER A 77 -2.91 -9.05 16.57
C SER A 77 -1.47 -9.33 16.99
N SER A 78 -1.17 -10.57 17.36
CA SER A 78 0.18 -10.97 17.73
C SER A 78 1.12 -11.10 16.54
N ALA A 79 0.57 -11.29 15.34
CA ALA A 79 1.38 -11.47 14.14
C ALA A 79 1.93 -10.16 13.58
N GLY A 80 1.29 -9.05 13.90
CA GLY A 80 1.72 -7.76 13.43
C GLY A 80 1.22 -7.41 12.04
N LEU A 81 1.35 -6.13 11.71
CA LEU A 81 0.80 -5.61 10.47
C LEU A 81 1.54 -6.12 9.23
N ALA A 82 2.86 -6.23 9.28
CA ALA A 82 3.63 -6.69 8.13
C ALA A 82 3.22 -8.09 7.71
N ASP A 83 3.03 -8.98 8.68
CA ASP A 83 2.62 -10.36 8.39
C ASP A 83 1.18 -10.41 7.86
N ALA A 84 0.30 -9.59 8.41
CA ALA A 84 -1.08 -9.53 7.95
C ALA A 84 -1.14 -9.06 6.50
N ILE A 85 -0.36 -8.04 6.15
CA ILE A 85 -0.30 -7.53 4.78
C ILE A 85 0.30 -8.58 3.85
N ARG A 86 1.35 -9.26 4.28
CA ARG A 86 1.97 -10.31 3.47
C ARG A 86 0.97 -11.41 3.16
N SER A 87 0.25 -11.88 4.17
CA SER A 87 -0.75 -12.93 3.97
C SER A 87 -1.84 -12.47 3.00
N TYR A 88 -2.27 -11.24 3.13
CA TYR A 88 -3.31 -10.70 2.29
C TYR A 88 -2.88 -10.64 0.82
N PHE A 89 -1.70 -10.07 0.56
CA PHE A 89 -1.21 -9.93 -0.82
C PHE A 89 -0.59 -11.20 -1.38
N SER A 90 -0.38 -12.22 -0.55
CA SER A 90 0.09 -13.52 -1.04
C SER A 90 -0.99 -14.27 -1.80
N GLN A 91 -2.24 -13.88 -1.65
CA GLN A 91 -3.32 -14.47 -2.42
C GLN A 91 -3.22 -14.02 -3.86
N SER A 92 -3.54 -14.94 -4.77
CA SER A 92 -3.51 -14.64 -6.20
C SER A 92 -4.44 -13.47 -6.51
N ASP A 93 -4.00 -12.62 -7.41
CA ASP A 93 -4.81 -11.54 -7.95
C ASP A 93 -5.21 -10.45 -6.96
N THR A 94 -4.62 -10.45 -5.75
CA THR A 94 -4.89 -9.37 -4.81
C THR A 94 -4.10 -8.13 -5.22
N GLU A 95 -4.79 -7.00 -5.35
CA GLU A 95 -4.19 -5.73 -5.73
C GLU A 95 -4.45 -4.69 -4.66
N LEU A 96 -3.82 -3.53 -4.81
CA LEU A 96 -4.03 -2.46 -3.84
C LEU A 96 -5.49 -2.01 -3.80
N SER A 97 -6.18 -2.02 -4.93
CA SER A 97 -7.60 -1.66 -4.96
C SER A 97 -8.43 -2.56 -4.04
N ASP A 98 -8.06 -3.81 -3.91
CA ASP A 98 -8.74 -4.72 -2.98
C ASP A 98 -8.54 -4.28 -1.54
N LEU A 99 -7.33 -3.80 -1.22
CA LEU A 99 -7.06 -3.27 0.11
C LEU A 99 -7.88 -2.02 0.39
N LEU A 100 -7.99 -1.13 -0.59
CA LEU A 100 -8.78 0.08 -0.44
C LEU A 100 -10.25 -0.25 -0.19
N ASP A 101 -10.78 -1.20 -0.94
CA ASP A 101 -12.16 -1.66 -0.74
C ASP A 101 -12.35 -2.25 0.65
N LEU A 102 -11.37 -3.01 1.11
CA LEU A 102 -11.41 -3.58 2.45
C LEU A 102 -11.45 -2.49 3.52
N MET A 103 -10.61 -1.48 3.36
CA MET A 103 -10.55 -0.36 4.30
C MET A 103 -11.85 0.45 4.28
N ASP A 104 -12.40 0.66 3.08
CA ASP A 104 -13.69 1.35 2.95
C ASP A 104 -14.79 0.60 3.70
N GLY A 105 -14.82 -0.71 3.53
CA GLY A 105 -15.81 -1.54 4.20
C GLY A 105 -15.64 -1.58 5.71
N ALA A 106 -14.42 -1.39 6.19
CA ALA A 106 -14.11 -1.40 7.62
C ALA A 106 -14.21 0.00 8.26
N GLY A 107 -14.44 1.03 7.44
CA GLY A 107 -14.52 2.39 7.94
C GLY A 107 -13.18 2.99 8.33
N ILE A 108 -12.10 2.51 7.72
CA ILE A 108 -10.75 3.01 7.99
C ILE A 108 -10.41 4.13 7.01
N PRO A 109 -10.24 5.36 7.49
CA PRO A 109 -9.87 6.47 6.60
C PRO A 109 -8.42 6.35 6.14
N TYR A 110 -8.16 6.81 4.92
CA TYR A 110 -6.82 6.76 4.33
C TYR A 110 -6.67 7.86 3.29
N ALA A 111 -5.42 8.14 2.93
CA ALA A 111 -5.09 8.96 1.78
C ALA A 111 -4.43 8.06 0.75
N TYR A 112 -4.74 8.28 -0.52
CA TYR A 112 -4.26 7.44 -1.61
C TYR A 112 -3.59 8.30 -2.68
N ALA A 113 -2.49 7.81 -3.22
CA ALA A 113 -1.82 8.44 -4.34
C ALA A 113 -1.16 7.36 -5.20
N CYS A 114 -1.03 7.63 -6.47
CA CYS A 114 -0.28 6.76 -7.36
C CYS A 114 0.57 7.59 -8.31
N ALA A 115 1.65 6.99 -8.75
CA ALA A 115 2.61 7.62 -9.65
C ALA A 115 3.13 6.60 -10.63
N ASP A 116 3.54 7.08 -11.81
CA ASP A 116 4.22 6.28 -12.81
C ASP A 116 5.33 7.12 -13.43
N GLU A 117 5.85 6.69 -14.58
CA GLU A 117 6.95 7.41 -15.25
C GLU A 117 6.63 8.88 -15.52
N GLY A 118 5.37 9.21 -15.68
CA GLY A 118 4.95 10.58 -15.96
C GLY A 118 4.76 11.43 -14.72
N GLY A 119 4.90 10.87 -13.53
CA GLY A 119 4.71 11.58 -12.28
C GLY A 119 3.47 11.12 -11.53
N ILE A 120 2.93 11.97 -10.69
CA ILE A 120 1.75 11.64 -9.92
C ILE A 120 0.53 11.57 -10.85
N VAL A 121 -0.12 10.40 -10.88
CA VAL A 121 -1.25 10.15 -11.76
C VAL A 121 -2.57 10.44 -11.06
N CYS A 122 -2.68 10.07 -9.78
CA CYS A 122 -3.90 10.29 -9.04
C CYS A 122 -3.58 10.51 -7.56
N ARG A 123 -4.50 11.19 -6.90
CA ARG A 123 -4.38 11.43 -5.46
C ARG A 123 -5.80 11.56 -4.91
N GLU A 124 -6.04 10.90 -3.80
CA GLU A 124 -7.36 10.89 -3.22
C GLU A 124 -7.26 10.71 -1.71
N GLU A 125 -8.12 11.38 -0.97
CA GLU A 125 -8.20 11.23 0.48
C GLU A 125 -9.60 10.77 0.83
N ALA A 126 -9.73 9.46 1.09
CA ALA A 126 -11.00 8.88 1.47
C ALA A 126 -11.09 8.84 2.98
N GLY A 127 -12.27 9.12 3.50
CA GLY A 127 -12.47 9.17 4.94
C GLY A 127 -12.13 10.51 5.54
N ALA A 128 -11.04 11.15 5.08
CA ALA A 128 -10.68 12.48 5.54
C ALA A 128 -11.74 13.51 5.09
N ILE A 129 -12.30 13.30 3.93
CA ILE A 129 -13.31 14.20 3.37
C ILE A 129 -14.60 14.13 4.17
N ALA A 130 -14.87 12.99 4.75
CA ALA A 130 -16.08 12.78 5.52
C ALA A 130 -16.05 13.49 6.88
N SER A 131 -14.89 13.95 7.26
CA SER A 131 -14.74 14.64 8.55
C SER A 131 -14.96 16.13 8.44
#